data_2b1ae3b4da4071bdca70cc7781f85d11
#
_entry.id   2b1ae3b4da4071bdca70cc7781f85d11
#
_cell.length_a   1.000
_cell.length_b   1.000
_cell.length_c   1.000
_cell.angle_alpha   90.00
_cell.angle_beta   90.00
_cell.angle_gamma   90.00
#
_symmetry.space_group_name_H-M   'P 1'
#
loop_
_entity.id
_entity.type
_entity.pdbx_description
1 polymer ?
#
loop_
_entity_poly.entity_id
_entity_poly.type
_entity_poly.pdbx_seq_one_letter_code
_entity_poly.pdbx_strand_id
1 'polypeptide(L)' 'MGHARPRPKLLASKLFIIRQELGLSQVQIAKRLGIQEYTNVSKYERDINEPTLMIVLAYARLAEIPVEYLIDDRLDLPL' A
#
# COMPACT_ATOMS: atom_id res chain seq x y z
N MET A 1 -1.78 29.21 -3.71
CA MET A 1 -2.51 28.16 -4.38
C MET A 1 -1.89 26.78 -4.15
N GLY A 2 -2.62 25.92 -3.54
CA GLY A 2 -2.12 24.57 -3.33
C GLY A 2 -2.24 23.74 -4.58
N HIS A 3 -1.21 22.98 -4.86
CA HIS A 3 -1.26 21.99 -5.91
C HIS A 3 -1.45 20.62 -5.25
N ALA A 4 -2.23 19.76 -5.88
CA ALA A 4 -2.32 18.40 -5.42
C ALA A 4 -0.90 17.79 -5.47
N ARG A 5 -0.50 17.18 -4.38
CA ARG A 5 0.76 16.45 -4.33
C ARG A 5 0.71 15.29 -5.33
N PRO A 6 1.75 15.08 -6.15
CA PRO A 6 1.75 13.93 -7.04
C PRO A 6 1.60 12.63 -6.23
N ARG A 7 0.75 11.75 -6.72
CA ARG A 7 0.56 10.42 -6.12
C ARG A 7 1.38 9.41 -6.90
N PRO A 8 1.98 8.43 -6.21
CA PRO A 8 2.61 7.31 -6.91
C PRO A 8 1.57 6.58 -7.77
N LYS A 9 1.86 6.43 -9.05
CA LYS A 9 0.90 5.83 -9.99
C LYS A 9 0.77 4.32 -9.80
N LEU A 10 1.83 3.68 -9.30
CA LEU A 10 1.88 2.23 -9.17
C LEU A 10 1.61 1.75 -7.76
N LEU A 11 1.37 2.66 -6.81
CA LEU A 11 1.21 2.30 -5.41
C LEU A 11 0.06 1.30 -5.21
N ALA A 12 -1.11 1.59 -5.79
CA ALA A 12 -2.27 0.73 -5.60
C ALA A 12 -2.00 -0.71 -6.04
N SER A 13 -1.40 -0.89 -7.22
CA SER A 13 -1.07 -2.22 -7.72
C SER A 13 0.00 -2.89 -6.88
N LYS A 14 0.96 -2.13 -6.38
CA LYS A 14 2.01 -2.67 -5.50
C LYS A 14 1.44 -3.18 -4.19
N LEU A 15 0.48 -2.46 -3.59
CA LEU A 15 -0.16 -2.89 -2.36
C LEU A 15 -0.93 -4.21 -2.58
N PHE A 16 -1.61 -4.32 -3.69
CA PHE A 16 -2.32 -5.54 -4.05
C PHE A 16 -1.35 -6.72 -4.19
N ILE A 17 -0.24 -6.51 -4.91
CA ILE A 17 0.77 -7.55 -5.11
C ILE A 17 1.36 -8.01 -3.77
N ILE A 18 1.67 -7.08 -2.89
CA ILE A 18 2.20 -7.41 -1.56
C ILE A 18 1.21 -8.30 -0.81
N ARG A 19 -0.07 -7.93 -0.81
CA ARG A 19 -1.08 -8.73 -0.12
C ARG A 19 -1.16 -10.14 -0.70
N GLN A 20 -1.12 -10.27 -2.02
CA GLN A 20 -1.14 -11.57 -2.68
C GLN A 20 0.09 -12.40 -2.34
N GLU A 21 1.28 -11.77 -2.38
CA GLU A 21 2.53 -12.48 -2.05
C GLU A 21 2.53 -12.99 -0.61
N LEU A 22 1.90 -12.25 0.29
CA LEU A 22 1.78 -12.67 1.69
C LEU A 22 0.68 -13.70 1.91
N GLY A 23 -0.14 -13.97 0.90
CA GLY A 23 -1.25 -14.93 1.00
C GLY A 23 -2.36 -14.46 1.94
N LEU A 24 -2.55 -13.16 2.08
CA LEU A 24 -3.52 -12.60 3.03
C LEU A 24 -4.76 -12.07 2.30
N SER A 25 -5.93 -12.27 2.94
CA SER A 25 -7.15 -11.58 2.50
C SER A 25 -7.09 -10.11 2.90
N GLN A 26 -8.02 -9.31 2.37
CA GLN A 26 -8.12 -7.90 2.75
C GLN A 26 -8.39 -7.74 4.24
N VAL A 27 -9.24 -8.59 4.81
CA VAL A 27 -9.52 -8.57 6.25
C VAL A 27 -8.26 -8.91 7.05
N GLN A 28 -7.52 -9.93 6.61
CA GLN A 28 -6.32 -10.36 7.31
C GLN A 28 -5.23 -9.30 7.30
N ILE A 29 -4.99 -8.69 6.14
CA ILE A 29 -3.93 -7.67 6.07
C ILE A 29 -4.34 -6.42 6.83
N ALA A 30 -5.63 -6.06 6.83
CA ALA A 30 -6.11 -4.93 7.63
C ALA A 30 -5.76 -5.12 9.10
N LYS A 31 -5.96 -6.31 9.62
CA LYS A 31 -5.59 -6.61 11.01
C LYS A 31 -4.09 -6.46 11.25
N ARG A 32 -3.27 -6.94 10.32
CA ARG A 32 -1.82 -6.84 10.44
C ARG A 32 -1.35 -5.39 10.42
N LEU A 33 -2.03 -4.54 9.66
CA LEU A 33 -1.66 -3.14 9.49
C LEU A 33 -2.31 -2.23 10.53
N GLY A 34 -3.19 -2.75 11.39
CA GLY A 34 -3.91 -1.94 12.36
C GLY A 34 -5.01 -1.08 11.75
N ILE A 35 -5.53 -1.48 10.60
CA ILE A 35 -6.63 -0.78 9.93
C ILE A 35 -7.94 -1.34 10.46
N GLN A 36 -8.79 -0.49 11.03
CA GLN A 36 -10.06 -0.92 11.60
C GLN A 36 -11.06 -1.35 10.53
N GLU A 37 -11.14 -0.57 9.44
CA GLU A 37 -12.08 -0.83 8.37
C GLU A 37 -11.37 -1.49 7.21
N TYR A 38 -11.57 -2.79 7.04
CA TYR A 38 -10.89 -3.54 5.97
C TYR A 38 -11.26 -3.02 4.58
N THR A 39 -12.41 -2.34 4.43
CA THR A 39 -12.82 -1.77 3.16
C THR A 39 -11.84 -0.70 2.69
N ASN A 40 -11.08 -0.09 3.60
CA ASN A 40 -10.02 0.84 3.21
C ASN A 40 -8.92 0.15 2.42
N VAL A 41 -8.60 -1.10 2.73
CA VAL A 41 -7.63 -1.87 1.94
C VAL A 41 -8.11 -1.98 0.49
N SER A 42 -9.39 -2.31 0.31
CA SER A 42 -9.98 -2.37 -1.04
C SER A 42 -9.85 -1.04 -1.77
N LYS A 43 -10.12 0.07 -1.07
CA LYS A 43 -10.04 1.40 -1.67
C LYS A 43 -8.60 1.75 -2.05
N TYR A 44 -7.63 1.36 -1.24
CA TYR A 44 -6.21 1.58 -1.59
C TYR A 44 -5.82 0.78 -2.83
N GLU A 45 -6.26 -0.47 -2.93
CA GLU A 45 -5.91 -1.35 -4.05
C GLU A 45 -6.59 -0.93 -5.34
N ARG A 46 -7.72 -0.21 -5.26
CA ARG A 46 -8.44 0.30 -6.43
C ARG A 46 -8.08 1.75 -6.74
N ASP A 47 -7.11 2.30 -6.04
CA ASP A 47 -6.64 3.68 -6.21
C ASP A 47 -7.73 4.72 -5.97
N ILE A 48 -8.72 4.38 -5.13
CA ILE A 48 -9.78 5.33 -4.75
C ILE A 48 -9.27 6.28 -3.69
N ASN A 49 -8.54 5.76 -2.69
CA ASN A 49 -7.92 6.55 -1.63
C ASN A 49 -6.43 6.26 -1.58
N GLU A 50 -5.65 7.29 -1.28
CA GLU A 50 -4.23 7.11 -1.00
C GLU A 50 -4.09 6.75 0.49
N PRO A 51 -3.36 5.69 0.85
CA PRO A 51 -3.11 5.40 2.25
C PRO A 51 -2.24 6.49 2.89
N THR A 52 -2.36 6.64 4.18
CA THR A 52 -1.48 7.56 4.91
C THR A 52 -0.04 7.08 4.83
N LEU A 53 0.89 8.00 5.08
CA LEU A 53 2.31 7.68 5.09
C LEU A 53 2.62 6.52 6.04
N MET A 54 2.00 6.53 7.22
CA MET A 54 2.25 5.48 8.21
C MET A 54 1.71 4.12 7.77
N ILE A 55 0.60 4.09 7.04
CA ILE A 55 0.07 2.85 6.49
C ILE A 55 0.99 2.31 5.40
N VAL A 56 1.50 3.18 4.54
CA VAL A 56 2.46 2.77 3.50
C VAL A 56 3.70 2.17 4.15
N LEU A 57 4.22 2.80 5.21
CA LEU A 57 5.37 2.28 5.94
C LEU A 57 5.06 0.90 6.56
N ALA A 58 3.85 0.74 7.10
CA ALA A 58 3.45 -0.54 7.68
C ALA A 58 3.41 -1.65 6.63
N TYR A 59 2.92 -1.36 5.43
CA TYR A 59 2.97 -2.30 4.32
C TYR A 59 4.41 -2.71 4.00
N ALA A 60 5.30 -1.72 3.89
CA ALA A 60 6.71 -1.98 3.57
C ALA A 60 7.35 -2.87 4.64
N ARG A 61 7.10 -2.59 5.90
CA ARG A 61 7.62 -3.39 7.00
C ARG A 61 7.07 -4.80 7.01
N LEU A 62 5.78 -4.95 6.72
CA LEU A 62 5.16 -6.26 6.65
C LEU A 62 5.76 -7.09 5.51
N ALA A 63 6.05 -6.46 4.38
CA ALA A 63 6.69 -7.11 3.24
C ALA A 63 8.21 -7.21 3.38
N GLU A 64 8.79 -6.59 4.41
CA GLU A 64 10.22 -6.58 4.67
C GLU A 64 11.02 -5.97 3.52
N ILE A 65 10.53 -4.86 3.00
CA ILE A 65 11.20 -4.11 1.93
C ILE A 65 11.30 -2.64 2.31
N PRO A 66 12.29 -1.91 1.77
CA PRO A 66 12.35 -0.46 1.96
C PRO A 66 11.10 0.22 1.38
N VAL A 67 10.63 1.27 2.06
CA VAL A 67 9.40 1.96 1.66
C VAL A 67 9.51 2.60 0.28
N GLU A 68 10.72 2.94 -0.15
CA GLU A 68 10.95 3.52 -1.47
C GLU A 68 10.39 2.67 -2.60
N TYR A 69 10.41 1.34 -2.44
CA TYR A 69 9.88 0.44 -3.46
C TYR A 69 8.38 0.61 -3.64
N LEU A 70 7.69 1.15 -2.64
CA LEU A 70 6.25 1.41 -2.74
C LEU A 70 5.95 2.78 -3.35
N ILE A 71 6.73 3.79 -2.99
CA ILE A 71 6.39 5.17 -3.34
C ILE A 71 7.14 5.70 -4.56
N ASP A 72 8.21 5.03 -4.99
CA ASP A 72 8.97 5.43 -6.17
C ASP A 72 8.53 4.57 -7.36
N ASP A 73 7.81 5.18 -8.30
CA ASP A 73 7.30 4.48 -9.48
C ASP A 73 8.42 3.95 -10.39
N ARG A 74 9.64 4.44 -10.21
CA ARG A 74 10.79 3.98 -11.00
C ARG A 74 11.33 2.65 -10.51
N LEU A 75 10.91 2.21 -9.30
CA LEU A 75 11.38 0.98 -8.70
C LEU A 75 10.30 -0.08 -8.79
N ASP A 76 10.67 -1.28 -9.23
CA ASP A 76 9.78 -2.43 -9.18
C ASP A 76 9.88 -3.10 -7.82
N LEU A 77 8.80 -3.77 -7.39
CA LEU A 77 8.85 -4.52 -6.14
C LEU A 77 9.90 -5.62 -6.23
N PRO A 78 10.74 -5.76 -5.20
CA PRO A 78 11.79 -6.78 -5.20
C PRO A 78 11.26 -8.14 -4.71
N LEU A 79 10.13 -8.55 -5.24
CA LEU A 79 9.48 -9.79 -4.81
C LEU A 79 9.54 -10.86 -5.90
#